data_3641f0df805b3a85bdacc7174548ca86
#
_entry.id   3641f0df805b3a85bdacc7174548ca86
#
_cell.length_a   1.000
_cell.length_b   1.000
_cell.length_c   1.000
_cell.angle_alpha   90.00
_cell.angle_beta   90.00
_cell.angle_gamma   90.00
#
_symmetry.space_group_name_H-M   'P 1'
#
loop_
_entity.id
_entity.type
_entity.pdbx_description
1 polymer ?
#
loop_
_entity_poly.entity_id
_entity_poly.type
_entity_poly.pdbx_seq_one_letter_code
_entity_poly.pdbx_strand_id
1 'polypeptide(L)'
;MPHARFGRQIPPHQRLPVAWYNPGVLWRTVRELLSSDEQLRTYDRREVHQGPIKVADLRERAGPDGLHWDFVSDLGDGGSATYAVAEAVQRPELSLADGTTLPNGRVLVFGGDLAYPGASPEEYQFRFTEMWEAARPAVIVERTVLAIPQNHDWFDNASTFYRYFVDHQSSPLHASETPQERGYFVARLSAQWWLIGLDFALKGDIDRKQFQAIQAALDDLPDSAQLILLYPEPYWTRPLGDHAAEGYPKRYQRLEAWLEHEKRAAIRIRLAGDSHHYYRRSNGEGDQADHLITCGSGGAFLHPTHGSVEESPLCRDASDDDQAMTPDLRARVRLGTLASAQPDSLDTFTAKRSYPDLATSRKLAWGNLLTFLCPPVSAGAAGWRSLLQGNPAFLLLLAALTGMASLFNHLVLPAQALVTGWGIIGAWLPTLWQSPLAGVWQLTPLVLAMILTDELHGWRRGLGIVSLGIGLWLLQPLLYLQWLELHTGWQLSVALSTVLWLVTAMLLGGLGCGLWLAVMSRYLGLRNNGFSPMAIADYKGFLRCRIDTDEQLHLYFIGCDRVPTEWLDADGSRAQPLWQPKAAAVWQVRDQLTVAPHPPSLPAGAHH
;
A
#
# COMPACT_ATOMS: atom_id res chain seq x y z
N MET A 1 34.25 -8.54 0.67
CA MET A 1 34.01 -9.85 1.29
C MET A 1 33.69 -10.84 0.18
N PRO A 2 34.16 -12.10 0.21
CA PRO A 2 33.94 -13.03 -0.87
C PRO A 2 32.45 -13.35 -0.95
N HIS A 3 31.89 -13.27 -2.17
CA HIS A 3 30.54 -13.63 -2.51
C HIS A 3 30.17 -14.99 -1.91
N ALA A 4 29.30 -14.99 -0.91
CA ALA A 4 28.66 -16.21 -0.43
C ALA A 4 28.04 -16.90 -1.66
N ARG A 5 28.36 -18.15 -1.89
CA ARG A 5 27.75 -18.98 -2.93
C ARG A 5 26.25 -19.02 -2.62
N PHE A 6 25.47 -18.24 -3.35
CA PHE A 6 24.00 -18.35 -3.29
C PHE A 6 23.65 -19.80 -3.59
N GLY A 7 23.03 -20.46 -2.65
CA GLY A 7 22.34 -21.71 -2.89
C GLY A 7 21.39 -21.53 -4.07
N ARG A 8 20.95 -22.61 -4.69
CA ARG A 8 20.04 -22.61 -5.86
C ARG A 8 18.93 -21.59 -5.64
N GLN A 9 18.94 -20.49 -6.42
CA GLN A 9 18.00 -19.38 -6.20
C GLN A 9 16.57 -19.87 -6.43
N ILE A 10 15.67 -19.47 -5.54
CA ILE A 10 14.25 -19.83 -5.60
C ILE A 10 13.60 -19.02 -6.73
N PRO A 11 12.93 -19.67 -7.71
CA PRO A 11 12.24 -18.99 -8.79
C PRO A 11 11.18 -17.99 -8.28
N PRO A 12 10.91 -16.89 -9.02
CA PRO A 12 9.94 -15.87 -8.59
C PRO A 12 8.56 -16.45 -8.26
N HIS A 13 8.04 -17.38 -9.05
CA HIS A 13 6.71 -18.00 -8.84
C HIS A 13 6.62 -18.88 -7.58
N GLN A 14 7.75 -19.31 -7.01
CA GLN A 14 7.78 -20.07 -5.76
C GLN A 14 7.88 -19.15 -4.52
N ARG A 15 8.12 -17.86 -4.70
CA ARG A 15 8.07 -16.84 -3.64
C ARG A 15 6.65 -16.32 -3.52
N LEU A 16 5.87 -17.00 -2.72
CA LEU A 16 4.45 -16.71 -2.57
C LEU A 16 4.22 -15.32 -1.97
N PRO A 17 3.13 -14.64 -2.36
CA PRO A 17 2.71 -13.41 -1.71
C PRO A 17 2.39 -13.66 -0.23
N VAL A 18 2.42 -12.58 0.56
CA VAL A 18 2.07 -12.64 1.98
C VAL A 18 0.61 -13.07 2.14
N ALA A 19 0.39 -14.08 2.96
CA ALA A 19 -0.95 -14.57 3.28
C ALA A 19 -1.55 -13.72 4.41
N TRP A 20 -2.03 -12.53 4.10
CA TRP A 20 -2.47 -11.51 5.07
C TRP A 20 -3.55 -11.97 6.03
N TYR A 21 -4.40 -12.93 5.62
CA TYR A 21 -5.42 -13.53 6.47
C TYR A 21 -4.97 -14.82 7.17
N ASN A 22 -3.70 -15.22 7.02
CA ASN A 22 -3.16 -16.31 7.82
C ASN A 22 -3.06 -15.89 9.29
N PRO A 23 -3.61 -16.65 10.25
CA PRO A 23 -3.59 -16.29 11.68
C PRO A 23 -2.18 -16.02 12.23
N GLY A 24 -1.16 -16.75 11.74
CA GLY A 24 0.22 -16.53 12.13
C GLY A 24 0.79 -15.21 11.61
N VAL A 25 0.45 -14.82 10.38
CA VAL A 25 0.85 -13.53 9.79
C VAL A 25 0.13 -12.39 10.51
N LEU A 26 -1.19 -12.50 10.73
CA LEU A 26 -1.96 -11.49 11.46
C LEU A 26 -1.38 -11.26 12.86
N TRP A 27 -1.07 -12.32 13.60
CA TRP A 27 -0.48 -12.20 14.93
C TRP A 27 0.92 -11.56 14.90
N ARG A 28 1.75 -11.94 13.91
CA ARG A 28 3.07 -11.34 13.73
C ARG A 28 2.95 -9.84 13.45
N THR A 29 2.09 -9.45 12.51
CA THR A 29 1.88 -8.04 12.12
C THR A 29 1.38 -7.19 13.30
N VAL A 30 0.39 -7.69 14.06
CA VAL A 30 -0.09 -6.99 15.27
C VAL A 30 1.05 -6.81 16.28
N ARG A 31 1.84 -7.84 16.53
CA ARG A 31 2.97 -7.76 17.47
C ARG A 31 4.04 -6.77 16.98
N GLU A 32 4.38 -6.79 15.70
CA GLU A 32 5.34 -5.86 15.08
C GLU A 32 4.86 -4.42 15.17
N LEU A 33 3.58 -4.16 14.87
CA LEU A 33 2.99 -2.83 14.97
C LEU A 33 3.04 -2.28 16.41
N LEU A 34 2.64 -3.08 17.38
CA LEU A 34 2.68 -2.68 18.81
C LEU A 34 4.10 -2.43 19.30
N SER A 35 5.05 -3.29 18.91
CA SER A 35 6.45 -3.12 19.31
C SER A 35 7.10 -1.91 18.62
N SER A 36 6.76 -1.62 17.39
CA SER A 36 7.30 -0.48 16.63
C SER A 36 6.82 0.86 17.19
N ASP A 37 5.55 0.96 17.59
CA ASP A 37 5.03 2.18 18.24
C ASP A 37 5.73 2.44 19.58
N GLU A 38 5.96 1.40 20.38
CA GLU A 38 6.70 1.52 21.64
C GLU A 38 8.18 1.90 21.41
N GLN A 39 8.82 1.30 20.41
CA GLN A 39 10.20 1.65 20.03
C GLN A 39 10.33 3.09 19.58
N LEU A 40 9.40 3.58 18.74
CA LEU A 40 9.39 4.97 18.29
C LEU A 40 9.16 5.98 19.41
N ARG A 41 8.44 5.62 20.47
CA ARG A 41 8.26 6.46 21.66
C ARG A 41 9.53 6.58 22.48
N THR A 42 10.34 5.52 22.51
CA THR A 42 11.59 5.46 23.31
C THR A 42 12.80 5.92 22.51
N TYR A 43 12.82 5.65 21.20
CA TYR A 43 13.95 5.90 20.33
C TYR A 43 13.50 6.09 18.88
N ASP A 44 13.36 7.35 18.48
CA ASP A 44 13.10 7.69 17.09
C ASP A 44 14.45 7.79 16.35
N ARG A 45 14.69 6.89 15.41
CA ARG A 45 15.95 6.82 14.67
C ARG A 45 16.26 8.10 13.90
N ARG A 46 15.24 8.83 13.47
CA ARG A 46 15.40 10.14 12.81
C ARG A 46 16.12 11.15 13.71
N GLU A 47 15.98 11.02 15.03
CA GLU A 47 16.59 11.92 16.00
C GLU A 47 18.10 11.71 16.18
N VAL A 48 18.63 10.54 15.81
CA VAL A 48 20.06 10.21 15.99
C VAL A 48 20.93 10.92 14.97
N HIS A 49 20.46 11.00 13.76
CA HIS A 49 21.19 11.64 12.68
C HIS A 49 20.89 13.15 12.66
N GLN A 50 21.77 13.94 13.26
CA GLN A 50 21.64 15.40 13.36
C GLN A 50 22.57 16.10 12.35
N GLY A 51 22.23 17.34 12.02
CA GLY A 51 23.03 18.19 11.16
C GLY A 51 22.43 18.40 9.76
N PRO A 52 23.07 19.24 8.94
CA PRO A 52 22.61 19.52 7.59
C PRO A 52 22.63 18.26 6.73
N ILE A 53 21.76 18.20 5.75
CA ILE A 53 21.79 17.21 4.68
C ILE A 53 22.44 17.82 3.44
N LYS A 54 23.14 17.00 2.68
CA LYS A 54 23.67 17.41 1.37
C LYS A 54 22.60 17.29 0.31
N VAL A 55 22.55 18.29 -0.57
CA VAL A 55 21.75 18.19 -1.79
C VAL A 55 22.47 17.22 -2.75
N ALA A 56 21.77 16.17 -3.17
CA ALA A 56 22.25 15.27 -4.21
C ALA A 56 22.12 15.97 -5.57
N ASP A 57 23.23 16.43 -6.13
CA ASP A 57 23.24 17.03 -7.47
C ASP A 57 23.31 15.94 -8.54
N LEU A 58 22.21 15.71 -9.22
CA LEU A 58 22.04 14.65 -10.21
C LEU A 58 22.09 15.15 -11.66
N ARG A 59 22.41 16.42 -11.88
CA ARG A 59 22.52 17.01 -13.23
C ARG A 59 23.57 16.32 -14.10
N GLU A 60 24.65 15.82 -13.49
CA GLU A 60 25.69 15.08 -14.21
C GLU A 60 25.22 13.72 -14.73
N ARG A 61 24.06 13.22 -14.25
CA ARG A 61 23.45 11.98 -14.74
C ARG A 61 22.60 12.19 -16.02
N ALA A 62 22.41 13.43 -16.45
CA ALA A 62 21.68 13.74 -17.67
C ALA A 62 22.45 13.26 -18.92
N GLY A 63 21.73 12.67 -19.83
CA GLY A 63 22.22 12.33 -21.17
C GLY A 63 21.98 13.47 -22.19
N PRO A 64 22.23 13.20 -23.48
CA PRO A 64 22.04 14.21 -24.53
C PRO A 64 20.60 14.72 -24.68
N ASP A 65 19.61 13.91 -24.31
CA ASP A 65 18.17 14.19 -24.40
C ASP A 65 17.54 14.54 -23.04
N GLY A 66 18.38 14.77 -22.01
CA GLY A 66 17.96 15.14 -20.68
C GLY A 66 18.19 14.09 -19.61
N LEU A 67 17.60 14.27 -18.45
CA LEU A 67 17.70 13.34 -17.32
C LEU A 67 16.53 12.35 -17.33
N HIS A 68 16.86 11.05 -17.44
CA HIS A 68 15.90 9.97 -17.25
C HIS A 68 15.97 9.44 -15.83
N TRP A 69 14.80 9.26 -15.20
CA TRP A 69 14.67 8.67 -13.87
C TRP A 69 13.43 7.79 -13.75
N ASP A 70 13.52 6.77 -12.91
CA ASP A 70 12.42 5.84 -12.66
C ASP A 70 11.96 5.98 -11.20
N PHE A 71 10.65 5.80 -10.95
CA PHE A 71 10.07 5.71 -9.62
C PHE A 71 9.29 4.41 -9.47
N VAL A 72 9.50 3.73 -8.35
CA VAL A 72 8.79 2.50 -8.01
C VAL A 72 8.60 2.41 -6.49
N SER A 73 7.45 1.92 -6.05
CA SER A 73 7.09 1.80 -4.64
C SER A 73 6.25 0.54 -4.41
N ASP A 74 6.18 0.07 -3.16
CA ASP A 74 5.33 -1.06 -2.74
C ASP A 74 5.70 -2.35 -3.47
N LEU A 75 6.90 -2.87 -3.18
CA LEU A 75 7.53 -3.95 -3.94
C LEU A 75 7.26 -5.33 -3.34
N GLY A 76 7.98 -5.67 -2.35
CA GLY A 76 8.32 -6.98 -1.80
C GLY A 76 7.21 -7.81 -1.17
N ASP A 77 6.10 -8.05 -1.87
CA ASP A 77 5.05 -8.98 -1.44
C ASP A 77 5.16 -10.32 -2.19
N GLY A 78 4.77 -10.37 -3.47
CA GLY A 78 4.84 -11.57 -4.29
C GLY A 78 6.03 -11.59 -5.24
N GLY A 79 6.76 -12.72 -5.32
CA GLY A 79 7.99 -12.82 -6.11
C GLY A 79 7.78 -12.58 -7.61
N SER A 80 6.72 -13.13 -8.21
CA SER A 80 6.45 -12.92 -9.64
C SER A 80 6.18 -11.46 -10.00
N ALA A 81 5.40 -10.75 -9.17
CA ALA A 81 5.07 -9.36 -9.40
C ALA A 81 6.29 -8.46 -9.23
N THR A 82 6.99 -8.61 -8.11
CA THR A 82 8.22 -7.85 -7.81
C THR A 82 9.31 -8.08 -8.86
N TYR A 83 9.51 -9.34 -9.28
CA TYR A 83 10.51 -9.68 -10.28
C TYR A 83 10.17 -9.10 -11.66
N ALA A 84 8.91 -9.19 -12.10
CA ALA A 84 8.49 -8.64 -13.39
C ALA A 84 8.71 -7.12 -13.48
N VAL A 85 8.40 -6.39 -12.40
CA VAL A 85 8.65 -4.95 -12.34
C VAL A 85 10.16 -4.67 -12.28
N ALA A 86 10.90 -5.37 -11.43
CA ALA A 86 12.35 -5.21 -11.31
C ALA A 86 13.06 -5.44 -12.65
N GLU A 87 12.64 -6.45 -13.42
CA GLU A 87 13.18 -6.78 -14.73
C GLU A 87 12.86 -5.65 -15.76
N ALA A 88 11.62 -5.15 -15.77
CA ALA A 88 11.22 -4.09 -16.68
C ALA A 88 11.92 -2.74 -16.38
N VAL A 89 12.05 -2.39 -15.09
CA VAL A 89 12.74 -1.15 -14.65
C VAL A 89 14.22 -1.21 -14.98
N GLN A 90 14.85 -2.38 -14.86
CA GLN A 90 16.29 -2.52 -15.05
C GLN A 90 16.71 -2.74 -16.51
N ARG A 91 15.79 -3.05 -17.43
CA ARG A 91 16.11 -3.16 -18.85
C ARG A 91 16.70 -1.83 -19.35
N PRO A 92 17.86 -1.83 -20.02
CA PRO A 92 18.44 -0.62 -20.60
C PRO A 92 17.46 0.13 -21.50
N GLU A 93 16.68 -0.63 -22.27
CA GLU A 93 15.58 -0.15 -23.11
C GLU A 93 14.36 -1.06 -22.92
N LEU A 94 13.21 -0.45 -22.64
CA LEU A 94 11.95 -1.15 -22.52
C LEU A 94 11.09 -0.91 -23.76
N SER A 95 10.88 -1.98 -24.53
CA SER A 95 9.94 -1.95 -25.67
C SER A 95 8.51 -2.14 -25.16
N LEU A 96 7.64 -1.22 -25.56
CA LEU A 96 6.23 -1.20 -25.19
C LEU A 96 5.37 -1.82 -26.29
N ALA A 97 4.14 -2.16 -25.97
CA ALA A 97 3.23 -2.85 -26.89
C ALA A 97 2.85 -2.03 -28.14
N ASP A 98 2.95 -0.72 -28.07
CA ASP A 98 2.71 0.21 -29.21
C ASP A 98 3.94 0.39 -30.11
N GLY A 99 5.04 -0.29 -29.82
CA GLY A 99 6.32 -0.19 -30.53
C GLY A 99 7.23 0.93 -30.02
N THR A 100 6.79 1.74 -29.07
CA THR A 100 7.64 2.75 -28.42
C THR A 100 8.72 2.06 -27.58
N THR A 101 9.93 2.61 -27.60
CA THR A 101 11.03 2.15 -26.75
C THR A 101 11.47 3.29 -25.83
N LEU A 102 11.53 3.02 -24.54
CA LEU A 102 11.93 4.00 -23.53
C LEU A 102 13.23 3.53 -22.83
N PRO A 103 14.28 4.36 -22.80
CA PRO A 103 15.49 4.05 -22.05
C PRO A 103 15.23 4.06 -20.53
N ASN A 104 16.02 3.31 -19.78
CA ASN A 104 15.90 3.31 -18.32
C ASN A 104 16.46 4.60 -17.70
N GLY A 105 15.97 4.90 -16.49
CA GLY A 105 16.47 6.03 -15.70
C GLY A 105 17.91 5.82 -15.21
N ARG A 106 18.73 6.85 -15.26
CA ARG A 106 20.03 6.91 -14.58
C ARG A 106 19.88 7.14 -13.07
N VAL A 107 18.71 7.60 -12.66
CA VAL A 107 18.29 7.73 -11.28
C VAL A 107 17.13 6.79 -11.04
N LEU A 108 17.16 6.04 -9.95
CA LEU A 108 16.07 5.17 -9.50
C LEU A 108 15.63 5.61 -8.12
N VAL A 109 14.35 5.90 -7.98
CA VAL A 109 13.75 6.36 -6.71
C VAL A 109 12.80 5.31 -6.20
N PHE A 110 13.05 4.81 -4.98
CA PHE A 110 12.15 3.92 -4.27
C PHE A 110 11.23 4.73 -3.33
N GLY A 111 9.95 4.53 -3.47
CA GLY A 111 8.93 5.21 -2.66
C GLY A 111 8.64 4.55 -1.31
N GLY A 112 9.34 3.46 -0.97
CA GLY A 112 9.19 2.71 0.28
C GLY A 112 8.38 1.42 0.12
N ASP A 113 8.13 0.77 1.27
CA ASP A 113 7.51 -0.56 1.40
C ASP A 113 8.20 -1.59 0.50
N LEU A 114 9.49 -1.79 0.79
CA LEU A 114 10.38 -2.62 -0.02
C LEU A 114 10.25 -4.11 0.30
N ALA A 115 9.72 -4.46 1.48
CA ALA A 115 9.48 -5.85 1.89
C ALA A 115 8.30 -5.96 2.85
N TYR A 116 7.48 -6.99 2.66
CA TYR A 116 6.31 -7.32 3.47
C TYR A 116 6.45 -8.71 4.13
N PRO A 117 5.76 -9.00 5.27
CA PRO A 117 4.89 -8.11 6.03
C PRO A 117 5.64 -7.11 6.91
N GLY A 118 6.94 -7.19 7.04
CA GLY A 118 7.78 -6.33 7.85
C GLY A 118 9.19 -6.20 7.28
N ALA A 119 10.02 -5.38 7.91
CA ALA A 119 11.30 -4.92 7.41
C ALA A 119 12.51 -5.70 7.94
N SER A 120 12.36 -6.98 8.33
CA SER A 120 13.53 -7.73 8.80
C SER A 120 14.59 -7.88 7.70
N PRO A 121 15.89 -8.02 8.05
CA PRO A 121 16.95 -8.24 7.07
C PRO A 121 16.68 -9.43 6.14
N GLU A 122 16.06 -10.49 6.66
CA GLU A 122 15.71 -11.70 5.91
C GLU A 122 14.58 -11.43 4.90
N GLU A 123 13.54 -10.65 5.28
CA GLU A 123 12.46 -10.28 4.38
C GLU A 123 12.99 -9.34 3.28
N TYR A 124 13.83 -8.33 3.61
CA TYR A 124 14.47 -7.48 2.62
C TYR A 124 15.33 -8.27 1.63
N GLN A 125 16.14 -9.22 2.15
CA GLN A 125 16.95 -10.08 1.30
C GLN A 125 16.06 -10.94 0.39
N PHE A 126 15.09 -11.65 0.96
CA PHE A 126 14.26 -12.62 0.24
C PHE A 126 13.29 -11.97 -0.75
N ARG A 127 12.70 -10.81 -0.39
CA ARG A 127 11.60 -10.20 -1.15
C ARG A 127 12.02 -9.02 -2.02
N PHE A 128 13.13 -8.37 -1.68
CA PHE A 128 13.60 -7.21 -2.41
C PHE A 128 14.95 -7.46 -3.09
N THR A 129 16.05 -7.53 -2.35
CA THR A 129 17.39 -7.48 -2.97
C THR A 129 17.70 -8.69 -3.85
N GLU A 130 17.31 -9.92 -3.45
CA GLU A 130 17.50 -11.11 -4.29
C GLU A 130 16.67 -11.06 -5.58
N MET A 131 15.45 -10.50 -5.52
CA MET A 131 14.61 -10.36 -6.72
C MET A 131 15.18 -9.36 -7.70
N TRP A 132 15.63 -8.21 -7.22
CA TRP A 132 16.24 -7.17 -8.04
C TRP A 132 17.58 -7.62 -8.61
N GLU A 133 18.40 -8.32 -7.83
CA GLU A 133 19.67 -8.87 -8.31
C GLU A 133 19.46 -9.98 -9.36
N ALA A 134 18.46 -10.84 -9.16
CA ALA A 134 18.13 -11.89 -10.13
C ALA A 134 17.56 -11.33 -11.44
N ALA A 135 16.88 -10.19 -11.38
CA ALA A 135 16.29 -9.49 -12.53
C ALA A 135 17.30 -8.57 -13.27
N ARG A 136 18.51 -8.47 -12.80
CA ARG A 136 19.56 -7.64 -13.37
C ARG A 136 19.83 -8.00 -14.84
N PRO A 137 19.98 -7.02 -15.76
CA PRO A 137 20.35 -7.28 -17.14
C PRO A 137 21.85 -7.65 -17.27
N ALA A 138 22.21 -8.29 -18.39
CA ALA A 138 23.61 -8.61 -18.69
C ALA A 138 24.47 -7.34 -18.86
N VAL A 139 23.90 -6.30 -19.47
CA VAL A 139 24.54 -4.98 -19.59
C VAL A 139 24.05 -4.11 -18.44
N ILE A 140 24.95 -3.80 -17.54
CA ILE A 140 24.66 -3.01 -16.34
C ILE A 140 24.78 -1.53 -16.68
N VAL A 141 23.77 -0.77 -16.27
CA VAL A 141 23.78 0.69 -16.28
C VAL A 141 24.01 1.15 -14.84
N GLU A 142 25.06 1.91 -14.61
CA GLU A 142 25.29 2.53 -13.30
C GLU A 142 24.17 3.53 -12.99
N ARG A 143 23.64 3.45 -11.76
CA ARG A 143 22.51 4.28 -11.32
C ARG A 143 22.78 4.94 -9.99
N THR A 144 22.24 6.14 -9.82
CA THR A 144 22.04 6.72 -8.50
C THR A 144 20.70 6.27 -7.95
N VAL A 145 20.69 5.73 -6.73
CA VAL A 145 19.50 5.23 -6.05
C VAL A 145 19.16 6.13 -4.89
N LEU A 146 17.91 6.57 -4.82
CA LEU A 146 17.33 7.30 -3.71
C LEU A 146 16.13 6.52 -3.17
N ALA A 147 15.83 6.65 -1.88
CA ALA A 147 14.68 5.98 -1.28
C ALA A 147 14.11 6.78 -0.11
N ILE A 148 12.82 6.64 0.13
CA ILE A 148 12.18 7.01 1.39
C ILE A 148 11.58 5.77 2.04
N PRO A 149 11.52 5.65 3.39
CA PRO A 149 10.84 4.55 4.05
C PRO A 149 9.34 4.84 4.16
N GLN A 150 8.53 3.78 4.06
CA GLN A 150 7.12 3.77 4.41
C GLN A 150 6.87 2.99 5.72
N ASN A 151 5.59 2.75 6.06
CA ASN A 151 5.20 2.15 7.34
C ASN A 151 5.78 0.74 7.56
N HIS A 152 5.81 -0.14 6.54
CA HIS A 152 6.39 -1.47 6.68
C HIS A 152 7.91 -1.43 6.86
N ASP A 153 8.62 -0.46 6.25
CA ASP A 153 10.05 -0.26 6.47
C ASP A 153 10.36 0.21 7.90
N TRP A 154 9.38 0.81 8.59
CA TRP A 154 9.50 1.28 9.96
C TRP A 154 9.17 0.21 11.02
N PHE A 155 8.69 -0.98 10.66
CA PHE A 155 8.35 -2.02 11.63
C PHE A 155 9.57 -2.60 12.37
N ASP A 156 10.77 -2.41 11.87
CA ASP A 156 12.03 -2.67 12.59
C ASP A 156 12.75 -1.38 13.02
N ASN A 157 12.00 -0.28 13.20
CA ASN A 157 12.52 1.06 13.46
C ASN A 157 13.44 1.54 12.32
N ALA A 158 13.08 1.23 11.08
CA ALA A 158 13.83 1.49 9.83
C ALA A 158 15.28 0.99 9.83
N SER A 159 15.62 0.03 10.71
CA SER A 159 17.00 -0.44 10.88
C SER A 159 17.56 -1.07 9.62
N THR A 160 16.76 -1.88 8.93
CA THR A 160 17.17 -2.52 7.69
C THR A 160 17.20 -1.52 6.54
N PHE A 161 16.23 -0.62 6.45
CA PHE A 161 16.24 0.47 5.47
C PHE A 161 17.52 1.31 5.56
N TYR A 162 17.86 1.78 6.78
CA TYR A 162 19.07 2.59 7.00
C TYR A 162 20.36 1.84 6.60
N ARG A 163 20.44 0.53 6.88
CA ARG A 163 21.59 -0.30 6.48
C ARG A 163 21.86 -0.28 4.97
N TYR A 164 20.79 -0.26 4.17
CA TYR A 164 20.91 -0.28 2.71
C TYR A 164 21.08 1.11 2.10
N PHE A 165 20.34 2.10 2.60
CA PHE A 165 20.23 3.39 1.91
C PHE A 165 20.96 4.55 2.61
N VAL A 166 21.29 4.42 3.88
CA VAL A 166 21.88 5.51 4.68
C VAL A 166 23.28 5.16 5.20
N ASP A 167 23.42 4.01 5.86
CA ASP A 167 24.67 3.61 6.50
C ASP A 167 25.68 3.00 5.50
N HIS A 168 25.28 2.77 4.27
CA HIS A 168 26.08 2.18 3.17
C HIS A 168 26.75 0.85 3.53
N GLN A 169 26.19 0.11 4.50
CA GLN A 169 26.72 -1.19 4.93
C GLN A 169 26.51 -2.27 3.87
N SER A 170 25.50 -2.09 3.01
CA SER A 170 25.20 -2.95 1.88
C SER A 170 24.67 -2.09 0.74
N SER A 171 25.10 -2.34 -0.49
CA SER A 171 24.47 -1.70 -1.64
C SER A 171 23.09 -2.32 -1.87
N PRO A 172 22.03 -1.54 -2.06
CA PRO A 172 20.70 -2.07 -2.34
C PRO A 172 20.65 -2.80 -3.68
N LEU A 173 21.41 -2.35 -4.66
CA LEU A 173 21.49 -2.91 -6.00
C LEU A 173 22.94 -2.93 -6.49
N HIS A 174 23.23 -3.89 -7.36
CA HIS A 174 24.55 -3.97 -8.00
C HIS A 174 24.82 -2.73 -8.88
N ALA A 175 26.03 -2.21 -8.84
CA ALA A 175 26.47 -1.02 -9.57
C ALA A 175 25.57 0.21 -9.33
N SER A 176 25.16 0.40 -8.09
CA SER A 176 24.43 1.60 -7.67
C SER A 176 25.16 2.35 -6.56
N GLU A 177 24.99 3.66 -6.56
CA GLU A 177 25.41 4.54 -5.49
C GLU A 177 24.17 5.15 -4.82
N THR A 178 24.26 5.42 -3.52
CA THR A 178 23.19 6.02 -2.74
C THR A 178 23.74 7.23 -2.01
N PRO A 179 23.50 8.46 -2.49
CA PRO A 179 24.10 9.67 -1.92
C PRO A 179 23.38 10.18 -0.67
N GLN A 180 22.21 9.65 -0.32
CA GLN A 180 21.44 10.12 0.82
C GLN A 180 22.05 9.72 2.16
N GLU A 181 21.91 10.59 3.14
CA GLU A 181 22.44 10.44 4.50
C GLU A 181 21.34 10.26 5.56
N ARG A 182 20.07 10.20 5.14
CA ARG A 182 18.87 10.12 6.01
C ARG A 182 17.79 9.30 5.32
N GLY A 183 16.71 9.00 6.06
CA GLY A 183 15.47 8.46 5.48
C GLY A 183 14.73 9.48 4.59
N TYR A 184 15.21 10.71 4.53
CA TYR A 184 14.70 11.80 3.69
C TYR A 184 15.86 12.45 2.93
N PHE A 185 15.56 13.13 1.82
CA PHE A 185 16.60 13.70 0.96
C PHE A 185 16.11 14.92 0.19
N VAL A 186 17.06 15.71 -0.30
CA VAL A 186 16.86 16.75 -1.30
C VAL A 186 17.78 16.44 -2.49
N ALA A 187 17.22 16.37 -3.68
CA ALA A 187 17.95 16.11 -4.91
C ALA A 187 17.66 17.19 -5.96
N ARG A 188 18.70 17.66 -6.64
CA ARG A 188 18.59 18.56 -7.79
C ARG A 188 18.68 17.74 -9.07
N LEU A 189 17.59 17.72 -9.84
CA LEU A 189 17.48 16.90 -11.05
C LEU A 189 17.95 17.66 -12.29
N SER A 190 17.65 18.97 -12.38
CA SER A 190 18.05 19.82 -13.51
C SER A 190 18.33 21.25 -13.04
N ALA A 191 18.34 22.20 -13.95
CA ALA A 191 18.49 23.61 -13.60
C ALA A 191 17.29 24.10 -12.74
N GLN A 192 16.08 23.65 -13.08
CA GLN A 192 14.84 24.10 -12.42
C GLN A 192 14.18 23.01 -11.56
N TRP A 193 14.34 21.71 -11.86
CA TRP A 193 13.63 20.63 -11.18
C TRP A 193 14.36 20.08 -9.96
N TRP A 194 13.60 19.93 -8.87
CA TRP A 194 14.07 19.40 -7.60
C TRP A 194 13.14 18.32 -7.09
N LEU A 195 13.70 17.29 -6.47
CA LEU A 195 12.96 16.20 -5.84
C LEU A 195 13.27 16.20 -4.34
N ILE A 196 12.22 16.25 -3.52
CA ILE A 196 12.33 16.24 -2.06
C ILE A 196 11.60 15.02 -1.54
N GLY A 197 12.32 14.07 -0.97
CA GLY A 197 11.76 12.87 -0.33
C GLY A 197 11.58 13.08 1.16
N LEU A 198 10.40 12.77 1.68
CA LEU A 198 10.01 12.94 3.09
C LEU A 198 9.92 11.61 3.83
N ASP A 199 10.19 11.62 5.13
CA ASP A 199 10.06 10.49 6.04
C ASP A 199 9.04 10.82 7.14
N PHE A 200 7.90 10.15 7.14
CA PHE A 200 6.84 10.33 8.14
C PHE A 200 6.97 9.39 9.34
N ALA A 201 7.84 8.37 9.26
CA ALA A 201 7.84 7.23 10.17
C ALA A 201 6.42 6.63 10.29
N LEU A 202 6.02 6.22 11.50
CA LEU A 202 4.64 5.77 11.78
C LEU A 202 3.75 6.90 12.33
N LYS A 203 4.21 8.16 12.24
CA LYS A 203 3.54 9.32 12.87
C LYS A 203 2.69 10.14 11.91
N GLY A 204 2.76 9.84 10.60
CA GLY A 204 2.05 10.61 9.56
C GLY A 204 2.45 12.08 9.49
N ASP A 205 3.69 12.42 9.90
CA ASP A 205 4.26 13.77 9.84
C ASP A 205 5.79 13.74 9.87
N ILE A 206 6.43 14.78 9.33
CA ILE A 206 7.86 14.99 9.48
C ILE A 206 8.19 15.48 10.91
N ASP A 207 9.40 15.18 11.39
CA ASP A 207 9.87 15.73 12.64
C ASP A 207 10.45 17.16 12.47
N ARG A 208 10.74 17.81 13.59
CA ARG A 208 11.29 19.17 13.59
C ARG A 208 12.68 19.23 12.95
N LYS A 209 13.52 18.23 13.15
CA LYS A 209 14.90 18.21 12.64
C LYS A 209 14.92 18.02 11.13
N GLN A 210 14.05 17.13 10.60
CA GLN A 210 13.85 16.98 9.16
C GLN A 210 13.39 18.29 8.52
N PHE A 211 12.39 18.95 9.11
CA PHE A 211 11.93 20.25 8.64
C PHE A 211 13.09 21.27 8.54
N GLN A 212 13.87 21.41 9.62
CA GLN A 212 15.02 22.34 9.68
C GLN A 212 16.15 21.96 8.71
N ALA A 213 16.43 20.64 8.56
CA ALA A 213 17.47 20.18 7.66
C ALA A 213 17.11 20.42 6.18
N ILE A 214 15.84 20.21 5.81
CA ILE A 214 15.34 20.52 4.46
C ILE A 214 15.36 22.03 4.21
N GLN A 215 14.94 22.87 5.19
CA GLN A 215 15.04 24.33 5.05
C GLN A 215 16.48 24.79 4.80
N ALA A 216 17.42 24.26 5.59
CA ALA A 216 18.83 24.62 5.43
C ALA A 216 19.41 24.13 4.08
N ALA A 217 19.02 22.96 3.60
CA ALA A 217 19.46 22.44 2.31
C ALA A 217 18.91 23.23 1.11
N LEU A 218 17.77 23.91 1.30
CA LEU A 218 17.08 24.71 0.28
C LEU A 218 17.27 26.22 0.49
N ASP A 219 18.28 26.64 1.25
CA ASP A 219 18.49 28.06 1.49
C ASP A 219 18.76 28.84 0.18
N ASP A 220 19.55 28.25 -0.72
CA ASP A 220 19.86 28.80 -2.04
C ASP A 220 18.91 28.30 -3.16
N LEU A 221 17.67 27.89 -2.82
CA LEU A 221 16.70 27.43 -3.82
C LEU A 221 16.33 28.59 -4.75
N PRO A 222 16.44 28.43 -6.09
CA PRO A 222 16.06 29.51 -7.01
C PRO A 222 14.55 29.74 -7.03
N ASP A 223 14.13 31.01 -7.17
CA ASP A 223 12.71 31.42 -7.26
C ASP A 223 11.92 30.73 -8.39
N SER A 224 12.61 30.19 -9.40
CA SER A 224 12.01 29.44 -10.51
C SER A 224 11.96 27.93 -10.28
N ALA A 225 12.29 27.46 -9.06
CA ALA A 225 12.36 26.02 -8.79
C ALA A 225 10.99 25.35 -8.93
N GLN A 226 11.01 24.22 -9.62
CA GLN A 226 9.86 23.34 -9.81
C GLN A 226 10.05 22.12 -8.92
N LEU A 227 9.09 21.83 -8.06
CA LEU A 227 9.24 20.83 -7.02
C LEU A 227 8.40 19.59 -7.29
N ILE A 228 9.05 18.44 -7.09
CA ILE A 228 8.42 17.13 -6.92
C ILE A 228 8.57 16.77 -5.44
N LEU A 229 7.46 16.67 -4.72
CA LEU A 229 7.47 16.23 -3.33
C LEU A 229 7.07 14.76 -3.26
N LEU A 230 7.94 13.93 -2.72
CA LEU A 230 7.72 12.50 -2.52
C LEU A 230 7.34 12.22 -1.07
N TYR A 231 6.16 11.63 -0.90
CA TYR A 231 5.56 11.31 0.40
C TYR A 231 5.53 9.81 0.64
N PRO A 232 5.67 9.35 1.89
CA PRO A 232 5.48 7.95 2.24
C PRO A 232 4.06 7.44 1.98
N GLU A 233 3.06 8.32 2.10
CA GLU A 233 1.65 7.99 1.95
C GLU A 233 0.91 9.12 1.23
N PRO A 234 -0.13 8.81 0.43
CA PRO A 234 -0.91 9.81 -0.27
C PRO A 234 -1.90 10.49 0.70
N TYR A 235 -1.42 11.43 1.51
CA TYR A 235 -2.20 12.11 2.55
C TYR A 235 -3.48 12.78 2.01
N TRP A 236 -3.49 13.18 0.74
CA TRP A 236 -4.65 13.78 0.07
C TRP A 236 -5.82 12.81 -0.16
N THR A 237 -5.66 11.52 0.14
CA THR A 237 -6.72 10.51 0.05
C THR A 237 -7.43 10.29 1.38
N ARG A 238 -6.98 10.91 2.46
CA ARG A 238 -7.57 10.77 3.79
C ARG A 238 -8.81 11.66 3.95
N PRO A 239 -9.82 11.22 4.72
CA PRO A 239 -10.97 12.05 5.05
C PRO A 239 -10.55 13.31 5.81
N LEU A 240 -11.20 14.44 5.55
CA LEU A 240 -10.95 15.70 6.25
C LEU A 240 -11.11 15.61 7.77
N GLY A 241 -12.00 14.73 8.25
CA GLY A 241 -12.24 14.53 9.68
C GLY A 241 -11.00 14.09 10.46
N ASP A 242 -10.13 13.31 9.84
CA ASP A 242 -8.90 12.81 10.48
C ASP A 242 -7.86 13.92 10.67
N HIS A 243 -7.88 14.94 9.82
CA HIS A 243 -7.01 16.11 9.94
C HIS A 243 -7.57 17.19 10.88
N ALA A 244 -8.89 17.23 11.07
CA ALA A 244 -9.57 18.21 11.89
C ALA A 244 -9.45 17.95 13.40
N ALA A 245 -9.22 16.70 13.81
CA ALA A 245 -9.16 16.31 15.22
C ALA A 245 -7.91 16.89 15.96
N GLU A 246 -6.84 17.21 15.24
CA GLU A 246 -5.56 17.63 15.83
C GLU A 246 -5.38 19.15 15.98
N GLY A 247 -6.29 19.97 15.50
CA GLY A 247 -6.34 21.43 15.76
C GLY A 247 -5.22 22.29 15.13
N TYR A 248 -4.09 21.70 14.71
CA TYR A 248 -2.95 22.38 14.14
C TYR A 248 -2.47 21.75 12.83
N PRO A 249 -1.98 22.55 11.86
CA PRO A 249 -1.40 22.03 10.63
C PRO A 249 -0.15 21.21 10.91
N LYS A 250 -0.03 20.08 10.23
CA LYS A 250 1.15 19.20 10.30
C LYS A 250 2.40 19.92 9.77
N ARG A 251 3.58 19.45 10.16
CA ARG A 251 4.84 20.09 9.77
C ARG A 251 5.10 19.99 8.28
N TYR A 252 4.73 18.88 7.63
CA TYR A 252 4.85 18.79 6.18
C TYR A 252 4.00 19.83 5.44
N GLN A 253 2.80 20.16 5.94
CA GLN A 253 1.97 21.23 5.39
C GLN A 253 2.61 22.63 5.57
N ARG A 254 3.27 22.85 6.71
CA ARG A 254 4.04 24.08 6.93
C ARG A 254 5.27 24.14 6.01
N LEU A 255 5.89 22.99 5.71
CA LEU A 255 6.99 22.92 4.76
C LEU A 255 6.53 23.31 3.35
N GLU A 256 5.40 22.77 2.89
CA GLU A 256 4.80 23.17 1.62
C GLU A 256 4.53 24.68 1.57
N ALA A 257 3.86 25.22 2.59
CA ALA A 257 3.58 26.65 2.67
C ALA A 257 4.85 27.50 2.65
N TRP A 258 5.91 27.09 3.34
CA TRP A 258 7.20 27.75 3.31
C TRP A 258 7.85 27.72 1.91
N LEU A 259 7.80 26.59 1.23
CA LEU A 259 8.31 26.42 -0.13
C LEU A 259 7.58 27.33 -1.14
N GLU A 260 6.25 27.40 -1.06
CA GLU A 260 5.43 28.19 -1.98
C GLU A 260 5.49 29.70 -1.70
N HIS A 261 5.43 30.11 -0.43
CA HIS A 261 5.30 31.52 -0.08
C HIS A 261 6.64 32.22 0.19
N GLU A 262 7.57 31.56 0.89
CA GLU A 262 8.85 32.18 1.22
C GLU A 262 9.90 31.92 0.14
N LYS A 263 9.96 30.69 -0.38
CA LYS A 263 10.91 30.34 -1.44
C LYS A 263 10.36 30.56 -2.85
N ARG A 264 9.08 30.86 -3.00
CA ARG A 264 8.39 31.10 -4.29
C ARG A 264 8.59 29.96 -5.30
N ALA A 265 8.81 28.75 -4.80
CA ALA A 265 8.95 27.55 -5.59
C ALA A 265 7.56 26.99 -5.95
N ALA A 266 7.43 26.40 -7.12
CA ALA A 266 6.17 25.81 -7.56
C ALA A 266 6.15 24.30 -7.24
N ILE A 267 5.20 23.84 -6.41
CA ILE A 267 5.00 22.42 -6.14
C ILE A 267 4.15 21.83 -7.27
N ARG A 268 4.81 21.27 -8.28
CA ARG A 268 4.16 20.76 -9.50
C ARG A 268 3.59 19.36 -9.33
N ILE A 269 4.28 18.53 -8.54
CA ILE A 269 3.90 17.13 -8.35
C ILE A 269 4.03 16.76 -6.88
N ARG A 270 2.95 16.16 -6.35
CA ARG A 270 2.98 15.42 -5.11
C ARG A 270 2.84 13.93 -5.47
N LEU A 271 3.86 13.15 -5.13
CA LEU A 271 4.01 11.74 -5.49
C LEU A 271 4.03 10.88 -4.22
N ALA A 272 3.34 9.76 -4.22
CA ALA A 272 3.37 8.80 -3.11
C ALA A 272 3.14 7.36 -3.59
N GLY A 273 3.58 6.40 -2.77
CA GLY A 273 3.20 4.99 -2.85
C GLY A 273 2.02 4.64 -1.94
N ASP A 274 2.17 3.63 -1.08
CA ASP A 274 1.29 3.12 -0.01
C ASP A 274 -0.04 2.53 -0.50
N SER A 275 -0.68 3.15 -1.46
CA SER A 275 -1.86 2.58 -2.08
C SER A 275 -1.44 1.80 -3.33
N HIS A 276 -1.58 0.48 -3.30
CA HIS A 276 -1.02 -0.47 -4.27
C HIS A 276 -1.72 -0.42 -5.64
N HIS A 277 -1.84 0.78 -6.20
CA HIS A 277 -2.39 1.08 -7.52
C HIS A 277 -1.80 2.37 -8.09
N TYR A 278 -2.13 2.70 -9.33
CA TYR A 278 -1.85 4.01 -9.87
C TYR A 278 -3.11 4.87 -9.87
N TYR A 279 -2.96 6.12 -9.45
CA TYR A 279 -4.03 7.11 -9.50
C TYR A 279 -3.48 8.52 -9.67
N ARG A 280 -4.02 9.28 -10.65
CA ARG A 280 -3.62 10.67 -10.87
C ARG A 280 -4.82 11.61 -10.81
N ARG A 281 -4.64 12.72 -10.10
CA ARG A 281 -5.52 13.88 -10.07
C ARG A 281 -4.76 15.10 -10.53
N SER A 282 -5.50 16.11 -11.03
CA SER A 282 -4.93 17.36 -11.50
C SER A 282 -5.85 18.53 -11.17
N ASN A 283 -5.25 19.69 -10.88
CA ASN A 283 -5.99 20.93 -10.66
C ASN A 283 -6.37 21.66 -11.97
N GLY A 284 -5.95 21.14 -13.12
CA GLY A 284 -6.22 21.73 -14.44
C GLY A 284 -5.99 20.75 -15.58
N GLU A 285 -5.93 21.31 -16.76
CA GLU A 285 -5.60 20.61 -18.01
C GLU A 285 -4.29 21.18 -18.62
N GLY A 286 -3.61 20.35 -19.40
CA GLY A 286 -2.38 20.73 -20.09
C GLY A 286 -1.14 20.68 -19.19
N ASP A 287 -0.07 21.28 -19.68
CA ASP A 287 1.28 21.21 -19.12
C ASP A 287 1.52 22.16 -17.93
N GLN A 288 0.61 23.11 -17.71
CA GLN A 288 0.67 24.05 -16.59
C GLN A 288 -0.06 23.53 -15.31
N ALA A 289 -0.72 22.39 -15.39
CA ALA A 289 -1.44 21.82 -14.25
C ALA A 289 -0.50 21.17 -13.24
N ASP A 290 -0.90 21.19 -11.97
CA ASP A 290 -0.24 20.45 -10.90
C ASP A 290 -0.91 19.09 -10.69
N HIS A 291 -0.17 18.16 -10.16
CA HIS A 291 -0.62 16.78 -10.09
C HIS A 291 -0.43 16.15 -8.71
N LEU A 292 -1.44 15.36 -8.30
CA LEU A 292 -1.36 14.41 -7.20
C LEU A 292 -1.28 13.00 -7.80
N ILE A 293 -0.18 12.31 -7.56
CA ILE A 293 0.08 11.00 -8.15
C ILE A 293 0.30 9.97 -7.04
N THR A 294 -0.54 8.95 -7.03
CA THR A 294 -0.33 7.75 -6.24
C THR A 294 0.20 6.66 -7.18
N CYS A 295 1.34 6.05 -6.86
CA CYS A 295 1.98 5.01 -7.68
C CYS A 295 2.61 3.94 -6.79
N GLY A 296 1.78 3.06 -6.20
CA GLY A 296 2.18 1.96 -5.33
C GLY A 296 2.03 0.59 -6.00
N SER A 297 2.22 0.48 -7.32
CA SER A 297 1.98 -0.75 -8.09
C SER A 297 3.24 -1.56 -8.39
N GLY A 298 4.31 -1.44 -7.59
CA GLY A 298 5.63 -2.03 -7.86
C GLY A 298 5.74 -3.53 -7.61
N GLY A 299 4.83 -4.16 -6.87
CA GLY A 299 4.94 -5.60 -6.58
C GLY A 299 3.95 -6.12 -5.56
N ALA A 300 3.49 -5.30 -4.62
CA ALA A 300 2.52 -5.66 -3.60
C ALA A 300 1.15 -6.01 -4.21
N PHE A 301 0.30 -6.73 -3.46
CA PHE A 301 -1.06 -7.06 -3.91
C PHE A 301 -1.85 -5.79 -4.26
N LEU A 302 -2.79 -5.93 -5.19
CA LEU A 302 -3.55 -4.78 -5.68
C LEU A 302 -4.48 -4.21 -4.61
N HIS A 303 -4.47 -2.88 -4.42
CA HIS A 303 -5.53 -2.14 -3.74
C HIS A 303 -6.60 -1.66 -4.74
N PRO A 304 -7.88 -1.55 -4.32
CA PRO A 304 -8.93 -1.04 -5.20
C PRO A 304 -8.68 0.43 -5.56
N THR A 305 -8.91 0.78 -6.81
CA THR A 305 -8.91 2.18 -7.27
C THR A 305 -10.24 2.88 -7.00
N HIS A 306 -11.33 2.12 -6.80
CA HIS A 306 -12.65 2.65 -6.44
C HIS A 306 -12.79 2.80 -4.92
N GLY A 307 -13.61 3.71 -4.47
CA GLY A 307 -13.95 3.89 -3.05
C GLY A 307 -13.07 4.85 -2.25
N SER A 308 -11.85 5.12 -2.70
CA SER A 308 -10.97 6.08 -2.00
C SER A 308 -11.09 7.51 -2.55
N VAL A 309 -11.70 7.68 -3.70
CA VAL A 309 -11.57 8.91 -4.48
C VAL A 309 -12.85 9.69 -4.63
N GLU A 310 -13.98 8.99 -4.83
CA GLU A 310 -15.27 9.64 -5.03
C GLU A 310 -15.74 10.39 -3.78
N GLU A 311 -15.10 10.16 -2.64
CA GLU A 311 -15.53 10.65 -1.33
C GLU A 311 -14.47 11.51 -0.60
N SER A 312 -13.32 11.75 -1.23
CA SER A 312 -12.37 12.71 -0.67
C SER A 312 -12.96 14.10 -0.84
N PRO A 313 -13.23 14.85 0.24
CA PRO A 313 -13.71 16.22 0.14
C PRO A 313 -12.72 17.15 -0.56
N LEU A 314 -11.46 16.72 -0.74
CA LEU A 314 -10.45 17.38 -1.58
C LEU A 314 -10.77 17.30 -3.07
N CYS A 315 -11.68 16.41 -3.50
CA CYS A 315 -12.00 16.12 -4.89
C CYS A 315 -13.47 16.43 -5.25
N ARG A 316 -14.25 17.07 -4.38
CA ARG A 316 -15.57 17.57 -4.76
C ARG A 316 -15.37 18.81 -5.61
N ASP A 317 -15.99 18.81 -6.80
CA ASP A 317 -16.33 20.04 -7.48
C ASP A 317 -17.03 20.95 -6.47
N ALA A 318 -16.73 22.24 -6.52
CA ALA A 318 -17.39 23.25 -5.69
C ALA A 318 -18.89 23.24 -5.99
N SER A 319 -19.62 22.34 -5.34
CA SER A 319 -21.08 22.30 -5.33
C SER A 319 -21.57 22.94 -4.07
N ASP A 320 -22.80 23.41 -4.07
CA ASP A 320 -23.46 24.22 -3.00
C ASP A 320 -23.34 23.68 -1.56
N ASP A 321 -22.87 22.44 -1.36
CA ASP A 321 -22.57 21.86 -0.05
C ASP A 321 -21.37 22.49 0.68
N ASP A 322 -20.55 23.29 0.01
CA ASP A 322 -19.41 24.01 0.61
C ASP A 322 -19.83 25.09 1.62
N GLN A 323 -21.11 25.49 1.64
CA GLN A 323 -21.61 26.45 2.62
C GLN A 323 -21.66 25.89 4.05
N ALA A 324 -21.65 24.57 4.21
CA ALA A 324 -21.62 23.91 5.52
C ALA A 324 -20.22 23.80 6.14
N MET A 325 -19.14 24.07 5.39
CA MET A 325 -17.80 24.04 5.91
C MET A 325 -17.42 25.33 6.61
N THR A 326 -16.84 25.24 7.82
CA THR A 326 -16.27 26.40 8.49
C THR A 326 -15.06 26.92 7.69
N PRO A 327 -14.80 28.24 7.71
CA PRO A 327 -13.64 28.84 7.03
C PRO A 327 -12.30 28.18 7.40
N ASP A 328 -12.19 27.72 8.63
CA ASP A 328 -11.02 27.03 9.18
C ASP A 328 -10.83 25.63 8.56
N LEU A 329 -11.92 24.94 8.29
CA LEU A 329 -11.91 23.64 7.63
C LEU A 329 -11.53 23.76 6.15
N ARG A 330 -12.01 24.81 5.47
CA ARG A 330 -11.64 25.14 4.09
C ARG A 330 -10.14 25.44 3.95
N ALA A 331 -9.56 26.17 4.89
CA ALA A 331 -8.12 26.46 4.92
C ALA A 331 -7.28 25.18 5.07
N ARG A 332 -7.79 24.16 5.74
CA ARG A 332 -7.12 22.86 5.92
C ARG A 332 -7.22 21.94 4.71
N VAL A 333 -8.20 22.18 3.85
CA VAL A 333 -8.40 21.44 2.59
C VAL A 333 -7.44 21.92 1.50
N ARG A 334 -6.91 23.14 1.62
CA ARG A 334 -5.87 23.64 0.72
C ARG A 334 -4.59 22.83 0.95
N LEU A 335 -4.21 22.06 -0.04
CA LEU A 335 -2.93 21.37 -0.05
C LEU A 335 -1.80 22.37 0.17
N GLY A 336 -1.08 22.26 1.29
CA GLY A 336 0.06 23.10 1.62
C GLY A 336 -0.21 24.56 2.00
N THR A 337 -1.31 25.15 1.61
CA THR A 337 -1.58 26.59 1.87
C THR A 337 -2.21 26.81 3.23
N LEU A 338 -1.38 27.10 4.22
CA LEU A 338 -1.81 27.46 5.58
C LEU A 338 -2.21 28.91 5.76
N ALA A 339 -1.85 29.79 4.86
CA ALA A 339 -1.68 31.17 5.24
C ALA A 339 -2.47 32.20 4.44
N SER A 340 -3.03 31.90 3.31
CA SER A 340 -3.76 32.95 2.60
C SER A 340 -5.22 32.99 2.99
N ALA A 341 -5.60 34.07 3.62
CA ALA A 341 -6.92 34.37 4.14
C ALA A 341 -8.00 34.62 3.07
N GLN A 342 -7.85 34.12 1.85
CA GLN A 342 -8.88 34.28 0.83
C GLN A 342 -9.57 32.95 0.54
N PRO A 343 -10.89 32.83 0.83
CA PRO A 343 -11.66 31.60 0.69
C PRO A 343 -11.87 31.12 -0.77
N ASP A 344 -11.57 31.93 -1.77
CA ASP A 344 -12.08 31.79 -3.12
C ASP A 344 -11.17 31.07 -4.12
N SER A 345 -10.02 30.55 -3.71
CA SER A 345 -9.10 29.80 -4.58
C SER A 345 -8.68 28.47 -3.95
N LEU A 346 -9.63 27.55 -3.76
CA LEU A 346 -9.31 26.16 -3.49
C LEU A 346 -8.86 25.51 -4.81
N ASP A 347 -7.60 25.08 -4.87
CA ASP A 347 -7.14 24.24 -5.95
C ASP A 347 -7.87 22.88 -5.87
N THR A 348 -8.88 22.73 -6.71
CA THR A 348 -9.67 21.51 -6.78
C THR A 348 -8.98 20.51 -7.69
N PHE A 349 -8.45 19.44 -7.13
CA PHE A 349 -7.85 18.34 -7.89
C PHE A 349 -8.91 17.33 -8.30
N THR A 350 -9.10 17.16 -9.61
CA THR A 350 -10.04 16.20 -10.17
C THR A 350 -9.34 14.92 -10.65
N ALA A 351 -10.04 13.80 -10.56
CA ALA A 351 -9.56 12.51 -11.03
C ALA A 351 -9.34 12.52 -12.56
N LYS A 352 -8.15 12.11 -13.01
CA LYS A 352 -7.80 12.04 -14.43
C LYS A 352 -7.57 10.62 -14.92
N ARG A 353 -6.83 9.81 -14.16
CA ARG A 353 -6.50 8.44 -14.52
C ARG A 353 -6.41 7.53 -13.29
N SER A 354 -6.84 6.29 -13.47
CA SER A 354 -6.64 5.20 -12.51
C SER A 354 -6.23 3.93 -13.24
N TYR A 355 -5.43 3.09 -12.57
CA TYR A 355 -5.04 1.80 -13.08
C TYR A 355 -4.97 0.77 -11.94
N PRO A 356 -5.79 -0.31 -12.03
CA PRO A 356 -6.83 -0.53 -13.05
C PRO A 356 -7.91 0.57 -13.03
N ASP A 357 -8.71 0.66 -14.10
CA ASP A 357 -9.84 1.57 -14.13
C ASP A 357 -10.89 1.20 -13.08
N LEU A 358 -11.74 2.18 -12.70
CA LEU A 358 -12.71 2.02 -11.60
C LEU A 358 -13.70 0.86 -11.83
N ALA A 359 -14.11 0.62 -13.09
CA ALA A 359 -15.05 -0.45 -13.40
C ALA A 359 -14.40 -1.83 -13.24
N THR A 360 -13.18 -1.98 -13.72
CA THR A 360 -12.36 -3.19 -13.53
C THR A 360 -12.12 -3.44 -12.04
N SER A 361 -11.73 -2.41 -11.30
CA SER A 361 -11.49 -2.52 -9.86
C SER A 361 -12.75 -2.98 -9.10
N ARG A 362 -13.92 -2.38 -9.39
CA ARG A 362 -15.21 -2.82 -8.81
C ARG A 362 -15.56 -4.27 -9.16
N LYS A 363 -15.21 -4.73 -10.35
CA LYS A 363 -15.45 -6.12 -10.77
C LYS A 363 -14.54 -7.09 -10.01
N LEU A 364 -13.28 -6.73 -9.80
CA LEU A 364 -12.31 -7.55 -9.08
C LEU A 364 -12.73 -7.84 -7.64
N ALA A 365 -13.45 -6.92 -6.98
CA ALA A 365 -13.94 -7.11 -5.61
C ALA A 365 -14.75 -8.40 -5.42
N TRP A 366 -15.45 -8.89 -6.46
CA TRP A 366 -16.18 -10.16 -6.42
C TRP A 366 -15.29 -11.40 -6.32
N GLY A 367 -14.00 -11.27 -6.59
CA GLY A 367 -13.02 -12.34 -6.36
C GLY A 367 -12.96 -12.80 -4.90
N ASN A 368 -13.35 -11.94 -3.98
CA ASN A 368 -13.43 -12.29 -2.56
C ASN A 368 -14.36 -13.44 -2.25
N LEU A 369 -15.41 -13.67 -3.05
CA LEU A 369 -16.40 -14.71 -2.77
C LEU A 369 -15.78 -16.08 -2.51
N LEU A 370 -14.73 -16.43 -3.25
CA LEU A 370 -14.07 -17.72 -3.16
C LEU A 370 -12.64 -17.65 -2.58
N THR A 371 -12.19 -16.49 -2.14
CA THR A 371 -10.78 -16.26 -1.77
C THR A 371 -10.26 -17.18 -0.66
N PHE A 372 -11.14 -17.57 0.28
CA PHE A 372 -10.76 -18.46 1.36
C PHE A 372 -10.89 -19.94 0.99
N LEU A 373 -11.71 -20.29 0.01
CA LEU A 373 -11.96 -21.66 -0.42
C LEU A 373 -11.03 -22.09 -1.57
N CYS A 374 -10.68 -21.14 -2.43
CA CYS A 374 -9.78 -21.35 -3.55
C CYS A 374 -8.53 -20.50 -3.33
N PRO A 375 -7.40 -21.07 -2.88
CA PRO A 375 -6.17 -20.29 -2.77
C PRO A 375 -5.82 -19.68 -4.13
N PRO A 376 -5.24 -18.47 -4.16
CA PRO A 376 -4.82 -17.88 -5.42
C PRO A 376 -3.89 -18.85 -6.15
N VAL A 377 -4.16 -19.08 -7.44
CA VAL A 377 -3.47 -20.07 -8.29
C VAL A 377 -2.07 -19.54 -8.64
N SER A 378 -1.21 -19.43 -7.66
CA SER A 378 0.23 -19.16 -7.87
C SER A 378 1.06 -20.35 -7.38
N ALA A 379 0.54 -21.56 -7.44
CA ALA A 379 1.17 -22.66 -6.76
C ALA A 379 1.61 -23.76 -7.71
N GLY A 380 2.85 -23.71 -8.11
CA GLY A 380 3.60 -24.92 -8.45
C GLY A 380 3.83 -25.86 -7.25
N ALA A 381 3.28 -25.55 -6.06
CA ALA A 381 3.36 -26.36 -4.85
C ALA A 381 1.97 -26.74 -4.37
N ALA A 382 1.33 -27.66 -5.11
CA ALA A 382 0.09 -28.28 -4.67
C ALA A 382 0.37 -29.24 -3.51
N GLY A 383 0.03 -28.83 -2.29
CA GLY A 383 0.08 -29.69 -1.12
C GLY A 383 -0.71 -29.11 0.05
N TRP A 384 -1.18 -29.97 0.98
CA TRP A 384 -1.92 -29.56 2.16
C TRP A 384 -1.17 -28.50 3.01
N ARG A 385 0.17 -28.43 2.91
CA ARG A 385 0.99 -27.40 3.58
C ARG A 385 0.70 -26.01 3.04
N SER A 386 0.44 -25.83 1.75
CA SER A 386 0.12 -24.52 1.16
C SER A 386 -1.23 -23.99 1.65
N LEU A 387 -2.19 -24.89 1.95
CA LEU A 387 -3.47 -24.51 2.54
C LEU A 387 -3.31 -23.95 3.96
N LEU A 388 -2.42 -24.54 4.77
CA LEU A 388 -2.17 -24.07 6.14
C LEU A 388 -1.29 -22.81 6.18
N GLN A 389 -0.45 -22.59 5.19
CA GLN A 389 0.42 -21.42 5.09
C GLN A 389 -0.25 -20.23 4.37
N GLY A 390 -1.35 -20.48 3.66
CA GLY A 390 -2.09 -19.47 2.90
C GLY A 390 -3.27 -18.88 3.67
N ASN A 391 -4.02 -18.01 3.00
CA ASN A 391 -5.26 -17.42 3.50
C ASN A 391 -6.35 -18.47 3.89
N PRO A 392 -6.44 -19.65 3.26
CA PRO A 392 -7.37 -20.69 3.73
C PRO A 392 -7.21 -21.08 5.21
N ALA A 393 -6.04 -20.87 5.82
CA ALA A 393 -5.86 -21.06 7.27
C ALA A 393 -6.82 -20.19 8.12
N PHE A 394 -7.32 -19.07 7.57
CA PHE A 394 -8.35 -18.25 8.21
C PHE A 394 -9.65 -19.03 8.46
N LEU A 395 -9.98 -19.98 7.60
CA LEU A 395 -11.14 -20.87 7.80
C LEU A 395 -11.02 -21.69 9.08
N LEU A 396 -9.81 -22.12 9.42
CA LEU A 396 -9.57 -22.83 10.69
C LEU A 396 -9.80 -21.90 11.89
N LEU A 397 -9.38 -20.62 11.78
CA LEU A 397 -9.67 -19.63 12.82
C LEU A 397 -11.19 -19.41 12.95
N LEU A 398 -11.90 -19.21 11.85
CA LEU A 398 -13.35 -19.07 11.87
C LEU A 398 -14.06 -20.30 12.49
N ALA A 399 -13.65 -21.50 12.07
CA ALA A 399 -14.19 -22.75 12.62
C ALA A 399 -13.88 -22.92 14.11
N ALA A 400 -12.68 -22.56 14.56
CA ALA A 400 -12.31 -22.59 15.97
C ALA A 400 -13.16 -21.59 16.79
N LEU A 401 -13.31 -20.35 16.31
CA LEU A 401 -14.13 -19.33 16.99
C LEU A 401 -15.60 -19.75 17.07
N THR A 402 -16.18 -20.23 15.96
CA THR A 402 -17.57 -20.71 15.94
C THR A 402 -17.74 -21.98 16.76
N GLY A 403 -16.75 -22.87 16.75
CA GLY A 403 -16.73 -24.11 17.55
C GLY A 403 -16.70 -23.87 19.03
N MET A 404 -15.81 -23.01 19.49
CA MET A 404 -15.74 -22.63 20.92
C MET A 404 -17.05 -21.96 21.35
N ALA A 405 -17.59 -21.06 20.55
CA ALA A 405 -18.87 -20.43 20.86
C ALA A 405 -20.03 -21.45 20.91
N SER A 406 -20.06 -22.40 19.97
CA SER A 406 -21.05 -23.50 19.98
C SER A 406 -20.91 -24.40 21.19
N LEU A 407 -19.69 -24.73 21.62
CA LEU A 407 -19.42 -25.53 22.82
C LEU A 407 -19.93 -24.80 24.08
N PHE A 408 -19.63 -23.51 24.24
CA PHE A 408 -20.13 -22.73 25.36
C PHE A 408 -21.66 -22.61 25.35
N ASN A 409 -22.29 -22.48 24.18
CA ASN A 409 -23.74 -22.52 24.07
C ASN A 409 -24.32 -23.85 24.55
N HIS A 410 -23.69 -24.98 24.19
CA HIS A 410 -24.10 -26.30 24.67
C HIS A 410 -24.02 -26.44 26.20
N LEU A 411 -22.97 -25.90 26.80
CA LEU A 411 -22.76 -25.99 28.27
C LEU A 411 -23.70 -25.07 29.08
N VAL A 412 -24.18 -24.01 28.48
CA VAL A 412 -24.93 -22.95 29.19
C VAL A 412 -26.42 -22.94 28.84
N LEU A 413 -26.83 -23.36 27.62
CA LEU A 413 -28.22 -23.35 27.19
C LEU A 413 -29.01 -24.51 27.83
N PRO A 414 -30.20 -24.25 28.39
CA PRO A 414 -31.07 -25.31 28.88
C PRO A 414 -31.52 -26.21 27.72
N ALA A 415 -31.55 -27.51 27.95
CA ALA A 415 -31.96 -28.52 26.96
C ALA A 415 -33.33 -28.22 26.28
N GLN A 416 -34.24 -27.55 26.98
CA GLN A 416 -35.56 -27.15 26.48
C GLN A 416 -35.50 -26.02 25.41
N ALA A 417 -34.46 -25.16 25.42
CA ALA A 417 -34.28 -24.10 24.44
C ALA A 417 -33.78 -24.63 23.09
N LEU A 418 -33.24 -25.82 23.08
CA LEU A 418 -32.67 -26.49 21.90
C LEU A 418 -33.74 -27.09 20.96
N VAL A 419 -34.99 -27.24 21.46
CA VAL A 419 -36.05 -27.95 20.74
C VAL A 419 -36.81 -27.09 19.72
N THR A 420 -36.72 -25.77 19.86
CA THR A 420 -37.38 -24.85 18.90
C THR A 420 -36.39 -23.89 18.31
N GLY A 421 -36.12 -23.98 17.00
CA GLY A 421 -35.06 -23.23 16.30
C GLY A 421 -35.02 -21.71 16.58
N TRP A 422 -36.16 -21.06 16.80
CA TRP A 422 -36.25 -19.65 17.21
C TRP A 422 -36.10 -19.47 18.74
N GLY A 423 -36.41 -20.49 19.55
CA GLY A 423 -36.20 -20.48 20.99
C GLY A 423 -34.75 -20.37 21.41
N ILE A 424 -33.81 -20.85 20.57
CA ILE A 424 -32.40 -20.71 20.78
C ILE A 424 -31.99 -19.23 20.76
N ILE A 425 -32.49 -18.44 19.82
CA ILE A 425 -32.18 -17.02 19.72
C ILE A 425 -32.72 -16.26 20.95
N GLY A 426 -33.92 -16.60 21.42
CA GLY A 426 -34.51 -15.99 22.62
C GLY A 426 -33.82 -16.38 23.93
N ALA A 427 -33.37 -17.62 24.06
CA ALA A 427 -32.68 -18.09 25.25
C ALA A 427 -31.21 -17.64 25.31
N TRP A 428 -30.61 -17.27 24.20
CA TRP A 428 -29.21 -16.93 24.06
C TRP A 428 -28.85 -15.59 24.72
N LEU A 429 -29.66 -14.53 24.53
CA LEU A 429 -29.44 -13.24 25.16
C LEU A 429 -29.40 -13.30 26.71
N PRO A 430 -30.35 -13.98 27.41
CA PRO A 430 -30.28 -14.14 28.88
C PRO A 430 -29.04 -14.89 29.36
N THR A 431 -28.54 -15.89 28.60
CA THR A 431 -27.40 -16.70 29.00
C THR A 431 -26.08 -15.97 28.90
N LEU A 432 -25.94 -14.91 28.06
CA LEU A 432 -24.77 -14.04 28.01
C LEU A 432 -24.52 -13.39 29.39
N TRP A 433 -25.55 -13.04 30.13
CA TRP A 433 -25.44 -12.43 31.46
C TRP A 433 -25.18 -13.46 32.57
N GLN A 434 -25.59 -14.71 32.36
CA GLN A 434 -25.43 -15.77 33.37
C GLN A 434 -24.04 -16.43 33.34
N SER A 435 -23.32 -16.36 32.21
CA SER A 435 -21.99 -16.90 32.06
C SER A 435 -21.02 -15.89 31.43
N PRO A 436 -20.16 -15.21 32.23
CA PRO A 436 -19.21 -14.23 31.70
C PRO A 436 -18.28 -14.81 30.64
N LEU A 437 -17.87 -16.06 30.78
CA LEU A 437 -16.99 -16.73 29.82
C LEU A 437 -17.68 -16.96 28.47
N ALA A 438 -18.93 -17.41 28.47
CA ALA A 438 -19.73 -17.50 27.26
C ALA A 438 -19.96 -16.12 26.61
N GLY A 439 -20.17 -15.08 27.43
CA GLY A 439 -20.28 -13.70 26.98
C GLY A 439 -19.03 -13.21 26.23
N VAL A 440 -17.84 -13.46 26.77
CA VAL A 440 -16.56 -13.10 26.10
C VAL A 440 -16.46 -13.75 24.73
N TRP A 441 -16.75 -15.04 24.60
CA TRP A 441 -16.71 -15.74 23.31
C TRP A 441 -17.75 -15.24 22.32
N GLN A 442 -18.91 -14.77 22.79
CA GLN A 442 -19.92 -14.18 21.93
C GLN A 442 -19.53 -12.80 21.38
N LEU A 443 -18.61 -12.10 22.04
CA LEU A 443 -18.08 -10.83 21.54
C LEU A 443 -16.98 -11.00 20.47
N THR A 444 -16.39 -12.19 20.34
CA THR A 444 -15.30 -12.42 19.38
C THR A 444 -15.64 -12.10 17.92
N PRO A 445 -16.86 -12.40 17.39
CA PRO A 445 -17.24 -11.97 16.04
C PRO A 445 -17.28 -10.46 15.87
N LEU A 446 -17.72 -9.72 16.90
CA LEU A 446 -17.72 -8.26 16.88
C LEU A 446 -16.31 -7.69 16.88
N VAL A 447 -15.40 -8.26 17.70
CA VAL A 447 -13.99 -7.86 17.72
C VAL A 447 -13.34 -8.10 16.35
N LEU A 448 -13.57 -9.26 15.74
CA LEU A 448 -13.09 -9.54 14.39
C LEU A 448 -13.64 -8.52 13.38
N ALA A 449 -14.93 -8.23 13.44
CA ALA A 449 -15.58 -7.24 12.57
C ALA A 449 -15.00 -5.83 12.79
N MET A 450 -14.69 -5.43 14.02
CA MET A 450 -14.03 -4.15 14.33
C MET A 450 -12.63 -4.06 13.72
N ILE A 451 -11.86 -5.14 13.77
CA ILE A 451 -10.51 -5.21 13.17
C ILE A 451 -10.61 -5.11 11.64
N LEU A 452 -11.51 -5.88 11.03
CA LEU A 452 -11.65 -5.90 9.57
C LEU A 452 -12.25 -4.62 8.98
N THR A 453 -12.83 -3.74 9.81
CA THR A 453 -13.45 -2.48 9.38
C THR A 453 -12.72 -1.25 9.87
N ASP A 454 -11.46 -1.37 10.32
CA ASP A 454 -10.67 -0.26 10.85
C ASP A 454 -10.46 0.88 9.84
N GLU A 455 -10.37 0.56 8.55
CA GLU A 455 -10.26 1.52 7.45
C GLU A 455 -11.55 2.32 7.19
N LEU A 456 -12.68 1.87 7.70
CA LEU A 456 -13.96 2.50 7.47
C LEU A 456 -14.30 3.50 8.59
N HIS A 457 -15.05 4.55 8.23
CA HIS A 457 -15.42 5.61 9.15
C HIS A 457 -16.94 5.79 9.21
N GLY A 458 -17.43 6.40 10.29
CA GLY A 458 -18.83 6.76 10.48
C GLY A 458 -19.78 5.57 10.35
N TRP A 459 -20.93 5.78 9.70
CA TRP A 459 -21.99 4.78 9.54
C TRP A 459 -21.55 3.52 8.76
N ARG A 460 -20.59 3.63 7.85
CA ARG A 460 -20.05 2.51 7.06
C ARG A 460 -19.33 1.51 7.95
N ARG A 461 -18.50 2.01 8.88
CA ARG A 461 -17.85 1.17 9.89
C ARG A 461 -18.89 0.48 10.76
N GLY A 462 -19.89 1.23 11.25
CA GLY A 462 -20.99 0.67 12.02
C GLY A 462 -21.75 -0.43 11.28
N LEU A 463 -22.09 -0.19 10.01
CA LEU A 463 -22.76 -1.19 9.17
C LEU A 463 -21.87 -2.43 8.95
N GLY A 464 -20.58 -2.24 8.72
CA GLY A 464 -19.61 -3.33 8.55
C GLY A 464 -19.52 -4.19 9.81
N ILE A 465 -19.37 -3.58 10.98
CA ILE A 465 -19.31 -4.28 12.28
C ILE A 465 -20.60 -5.07 12.53
N VAL A 466 -21.74 -4.41 12.36
CA VAL A 466 -23.05 -5.02 12.64
C VAL A 466 -23.32 -6.17 11.66
N SER A 467 -23.09 -5.99 10.35
CA SER A 467 -23.41 -7.01 9.36
C SER A 467 -22.54 -8.25 9.49
N LEU A 468 -21.21 -8.11 9.67
CA LEU A 468 -20.32 -9.25 9.87
C LEU A 468 -20.52 -9.89 11.24
N GLY A 469 -20.60 -9.05 12.30
CA GLY A 469 -20.79 -9.51 13.67
C GLY A 469 -22.08 -10.32 13.81
N ILE A 470 -23.22 -9.79 13.34
CA ILE A 470 -24.50 -10.49 13.35
C ILE A 470 -24.46 -11.75 12.47
N GLY A 471 -23.85 -11.66 11.27
CA GLY A 471 -23.75 -12.82 10.37
C GLY A 471 -23.02 -14.00 10.99
N LEU A 472 -21.84 -13.76 11.57
CA LEU A 472 -21.08 -14.78 12.28
C LEU A 472 -21.78 -15.25 13.57
N TRP A 473 -22.49 -14.35 14.23
CA TRP A 473 -23.25 -14.65 15.43
C TRP A 473 -24.44 -15.57 15.15
N LEU A 474 -25.21 -15.31 14.08
CA LEU A 474 -26.33 -16.17 13.65
C LEU A 474 -25.87 -17.52 13.11
N LEU A 475 -24.66 -17.60 12.56
CA LEU A 475 -24.09 -18.87 12.09
C LEU A 475 -23.90 -19.88 13.22
N GLN A 476 -23.54 -19.43 14.42
CA GLN A 476 -23.23 -20.32 15.55
C GLN A 476 -24.40 -21.22 15.97
N PRO A 477 -25.64 -20.72 16.24
CA PRO A 477 -26.77 -21.59 16.59
C PRO A 477 -27.18 -22.50 15.43
N LEU A 478 -27.06 -22.06 14.19
CA LEU A 478 -27.36 -22.88 13.02
C LEU A 478 -26.41 -24.08 12.90
N LEU A 479 -25.12 -23.85 13.11
CA LEU A 479 -24.10 -24.91 13.12
C LEU A 479 -24.30 -25.87 14.29
N TYR A 480 -24.71 -25.36 15.46
CA TYR A 480 -25.01 -26.20 16.61
C TYR A 480 -26.22 -27.10 16.35
N LEU A 481 -27.31 -26.55 15.78
CA LEU A 481 -28.50 -27.34 15.38
C LEU A 481 -28.15 -28.40 14.36
N GLN A 482 -27.32 -28.09 13.38
CA GLN A 482 -26.82 -29.06 12.41
C GLN A 482 -26.06 -30.20 13.10
N TRP A 483 -25.16 -29.88 14.02
CA TRP A 483 -24.40 -30.90 14.75
C TRP A 483 -25.32 -31.80 15.56
N LEU A 484 -26.32 -31.22 16.24
CA LEU A 484 -27.31 -31.95 17.01
C LEU A 484 -28.10 -32.91 16.13
N GLU A 485 -28.61 -32.44 14.98
CA GLU A 485 -29.35 -33.25 14.03
C GLU A 485 -28.49 -34.42 13.47
N LEU A 486 -27.25 -34.19 13.12
CA LEU A 486 -26.32 -35.20 12.66
C LEU A 486 -26.06 -36.28 13.72
N HIS A 487 -25.95 -35.85 14.99
CA HIS A 487 -25.64 -36.78 16.09
C HIS A 487 -26.88 -37.52 16.60
N THR A 488 -27.98 -36.82 16.84
CA THR A 488 -29.17 -37.40 17.45
C THR A 488 -30.19 -37.87 16.43
N GLY A 489 -30.43 -37.14 15.37
CA GLY A 489 -31.40 -37.48 14.33
C GLY A 489 -30.87 -38.58 13.37
N TRP A 490 -29.65 -38.40 12.86
CA TRP A 490 -29.01 -39.33 11.94
C TRP A 490 -28.19 -40.41 12.65
N GLN A 491 -28.06 -40.36 13.96
CA GLN A 491 -27.33 -41.29 14.81
C GLN A 491 -25.85 -41.49 14.40
N LEU A 492 -25.23 -40.45 13.84
CA LEU A 492 -23.81 -40.50 13.49
C LEU A 492 -22.95 -40.46 14.77
N SER A 493 -21.75 -41.03 14.68
CA SER A 493 -20.80 -40.94 15.78
C SER A 493 -20.44 -39.49 16.06
N VAL A 494 -20.14 -39.14 17.31
CA VAL A 494 -19.69 -37.77 17.73
C VAL A 494 -18.55 -37.28 16.84
N ALA A 495 -17.58 -38.16 16.54
CA ALA A 495 -16.44 -37.81 15.69
C ALA A 495 -16.88 -37.39 14.28
N LEU A 496 -17.76 -38.17 13.64
CA LEU A 496 -18.24 -37.90 12.27
C LEU A 496 -19.12 -36.67 12.24
N SER A 497 -20.02 -36.49 13.21
CA SER A 497 -20.84 -35.28 13.36
C SER A 497 -19.98 -34.04 13.52
N THR A 498 -18.90 -34.11 14.30
CA THR A 498 -17.95 -32.99 14.51
C THR A 498 -17.16 -32.68 13.26
N VAL A 499 -16.69 -33.69 12.50
CA VAL A 499 -16.00 -33.46 11.22
C VAL A 499 -16.92 -32.78 10.21
N LEU A 500 -18.15 -33.26 10.04
CA LEU A 500 -19.11 -32.67 9.12
C LEU A 500 -19.48 -31.24 9.53
N TRP A 501 -19.65 -31.00 10.83
CA TRP A 501 -19.88 -29.68 11.39
C TRP A 501 -18.71 -28.72 11.11
N LEU A 502 -17.45 -29.14 11.32
CA LEU A 502 -16.24 -28.34 11.01
C LEU A 502 -16.19 -27.97 9.53
N VAL A 503 -16.43 -28.94 8.64
CA VAL A 503 -16.46 -28.69 7.19
C VAL A 503 -17.53 -27.67 6.83
N THR A 504 -18.74 -27.81 7.38
CA THR A 504 -19.83 -26.86 7.13
C THR A 504 -19.48 -25.46 7.69
N ALA A 505 -18.93 -25.37 8.90
CA ALA A 505 -18.49 -24.11 9.51
C ALA A 505 -17.43 -23.41 8.63
N MET A 506 -16.46 -24.15 8.11
CA MET A 506 -15.45 -23.62 7.20
C MET A 506 -16.06 -23.12 5.89
N LEU A 507 -16.95 -23.90 5.27
CA LEU A 507 -17.58 -23.53 4.00
C LEU A 507 -18.50 -22.30 4.15
N LEU A 508 -19.42 -22.33 5.09
CA LEU A 508 -20.37 -21.23 5.30
C LEU A 508 -19.68 -19.98 5.86
N GLY A 509 -18.74 -20.14 6.79
CA GLY A 509 -17.94 -19.04 7.32
C GLY A 509 -17.09 -18.40 6.23
N GLY A 510 -16.41 -19.19 5.41
CA GLY A 510 -15.59 -18.72 4.30
C GLY A 510 -16.38 -18.00 3.22
N LEU A 511 -17.50 -18.60 2.76
CA LEU A 511 -18.39 -17.97 1.79
C LEU A 511 -19.04 -16.70 2.34
N GLY A 512 -19.48 -16.73 3.60
CA GLY A 512 -20.09 -15.59 4.27
C GLY A 512 -19.13 -14.41 4.42
N CYS A 513 -17.91 -14.66 4.92
CA CYS A 513 -16.86 -13.64 5.00
C CYS A 513 -16.43 -13.16 3.61
N GLY A 514 -16.27 -14.06 2.64
CA GLY A 514 -15.91 -13.70 1.28
C GLY A 514 -16.97 -12.82 0.61
N LEU A 515 -18.24 -13.15 0.75
CA LEU A 515 -19.35 -12.33 0.25
C LEU A 515 -19.39 -10.96 0.95
N TRP A 516 -19.20 -10.95 2.27
CA TRP A 516 -19.16 -9.71 3.04
C TRP A 516 -18.02 -8.81 2.58
N LEU A 517 -16.79 -9.36 2.42
CA LEU A 517 -15.64 -8.61 1.89
C LEU A 517 -15.93 -8.06 0.49
N ALA A 518 -16.54 -8.87 -0.40
CA ALA A 518 -16.89 -8.45 -1.74
C ALA A 518 -17.85 -7.26 -1.74
N VAL A 519 -18.89 -7.31 -0.91
CA VAL A 519 -19.91 -6.24 -0.78
C VAL A 519 -19.29 -4.98 -0.14
N MET A 520 -18.57 -5.15 0.97
CA MET A 520 -17.95 -4.02 1.68
C MET A 520 -16.91 -3.32 0.81
N SER A 521 -16.11 -4.07 0.08
CA SER A 521 -15.11 -3.51 -0.83
C SER A 521 -15.76 -2.80 -2.02
N ARG A 522 -16.73 -3.45 -2.66
CA ARG A 522 -17.36 -2.92 -3.87
C ARG A 522 -18.20 -1.66 -3.63
N TYR A 523 -18.91 -1.57 -2.49
CA TYR A 523 -19.94 -0.57 -2.25
C TYR A 523 -19.66 0.37 -1.09
N LEU A 524 -18.82 -0.02 -0.13
CA LEU A 524 -18.62 0.71 1.11
C LEU A 524 -17.20 1.20 1.33
N GLY A 525 -16.29 0.94 0.38
CA GLY A 525 -14.94 1.51 0.38
C GLY A 525 -13.94 0.77 1.27
N LEU A 526 -14.17 -0.51 1.59
CA LEU A 526 -13.17 -1.35 2.25
C LEU A 526 -12.03 -1.62 1.26
N ARG A 527 -10.83 -1.15 1.57
CA ARG A 527 -9.69 -1.13 0.65
C ARG A 527 -8.71 -2.27 0.89
N ASN A 528 -7.78 -2.06 1.82
CA ASN A 528 -6.71 -3.00 2.13
C ASN A 528 -7.27 -4.34 2.61
N ASN A 529 -8.09 -4.34 3.66
CA ASN A 529 -8.72 -5.54 4.18
C ASN A 529 -9.63 -6.24 3.17
N GLY A 530 -10.17 -5.49 2.19
CA GLY A 530 -11.00 -6.02 1.11
C GLY A 530 -10.24 -6.68 -0.03
N PHE A 531 -8.96 -6.35 -0.25
CA PHE A 531 -8.18 -6.85 -1.38
C PHE A 531 -7.01 -7.74 -0.99
N SER A 532 -6.47 -7.59 0.22
CA SER A 532 -5.36 -8.40 0.71
C SER A 532 -5.60 -9.92 0.68
N PRO A 533 -6.82 -10.46 0.96
CA PRO A 533 -7.01 -11.89 0.92
C PRO A 533 -6.96 -12.46 -0.49
N MET A 534 -7.26 -11.65 -1.51
CA MET A 534 -7.19 -12.08 -2.91
C MET A 534 -5.76 -12.15 -3.44
N ALA A 535 -4.82 -11.41 -2.85
CA ALA A 535 -3.41 -11.34 -3.23
C ALA A 535 -3.20 -11.17 -4.76
N ILE A 536 -3.95 -10.22 -5.37
CA ILE A 536 -3.94 -9.99 -6.83
C ILE A 536 -2.57 -9.47 -7.24
N ALA A 537 -1.82 -10.30 -7.97
CA ALA A 537 -0.49 -9.97 -8.48
C ALA A 537 -0.51 -9.17 -9.81
N ASP A 538 -1.64 -9.09 -10.47
CA ASP A 538 -1.85 -8.35 -11.73
C ASP A 538 -1.90 -6.83 -11.53
N TYR A 539 -1.93 -6.08 -12.64
CA TYR A 539 -2.01 -4.60 -12.65
C TYR A 539 -0.81 -3.94 -11.96
N LYS A 540 0.40 -4.38 -12.31
CA LYS A 540 1.64 -3.80 -11.81
C LYS A 540 2.17 -2.72 -12.73
N GLY A 541 2.97 -1.80 -12.17
CA GLY A 541 3.55 -0.72 -12.95
C GLY A 541 4.52 0.15 -12.16
N PHE A 542 5.09 1.11 -12.86
CA PHE A 542 6.04 2.08 -12.33
C PHE A 542 6.01 3.35 -13.17
N LEU A 543 6.60 4.44 -12.67
CA LEU A 543 6.78 5.66 -13.42
C LEU A 543 8.18 5.66 -14.09
N ARG A 544 8.22 6.03 -15.36
CA ARG A 544 9.43 6.41 -16.08
C ARG A 544 9.33 7.87 -16.48
N CYS A 545 10.32 8.65 -16.11
CA CYS A 545 10.27 10.10 -16.22
C CYS A 545 11.49 10.61 -16.97
N ARG A 546 11.32 11.73 -17.70
CA ARG A 546 12.40 12.44 -18.38
C ARG A 546 12.23 13.93 -18.19
N ILE A 547 13.27 14.62 -17.77
CA ILE A 547 13.37 16.07 -17.87
C ILE A 547 14.23 16.35 -19.09
N ASP A 548 13.64 16.94 -20.11
CA ASP A 548 14.34 17.22 -21.36
C ASP A 548 15.19 18.51 -21.30
N THR A 549 15.84 18.85 -22.40
CA THR A 549 16.72 20.03 -22.50
C THR A 549 15.97 21.36 -22.41
N ASP A 550 14.66 21.36 -22.63
CA ASP A 550 13.78 22.53 -22.49
C ASP A 550 13.11 22.60 -21.11
N GLU A 551 13.64 21.81 -20.13
CA GLU A 551 13.11 21.70 -18.75
C GLU A 551 11.66 21.17 -18.69
N GLN A 552 11.14 20.52 -19.75
CA GLN A 552 9.85 19.86 -19.70
C GLN A 552 9.97 18.52 -18.99
N LEU A 553 9.13 18.28 -18.00
CA LEU A 553 9.06 16.99 -17.30
C LEU A 553 8.01 16.10 -17.98
N HIS A 554 8.45 15.01 -18.60
CA HIS A 554 7.61 13.97 -19.17
C HIS A 554 7.49 12.81 -18.21
N LEU A 555 6.28 12.38 -17.90
CA LEU A 555 6.00 11.21 -17.07
C LEU A 555 5.21 10.17 -17.87
N TYR A 556 5.66 8.93 -17.76
CA TYR A 556 5.00 7.76 -18.35
C TYR A 556 4.70 6.77 -17.24
N PHE A 557 3.43 6.54 -16.92
CA PHE A 557 3.07 5.39 -16.11
C PHE A 557 2.97 4.16 -16.99
N ILE A 558 3.89 3.23 -16.77
CA ILE A 558 4.02 1.98 -17.53
C ILE A 558 3.37 0.87 -16.72
N GLY A 559 2.34 0.24 -17.28
CA GLY A 559 1.57 -0.80 -16.61
C GLY A 559 1.54 -2.12 -17.37
N CYS A 560 1.43 -3.21 -16.61
CA CYS A 560 1.26 -4.58 -17.09
C CYS A 560 -0.01 -5.17 -16.48
N ASP A 561 -1.00 -5.50 -17.32
CA ASP A 561 -2.30 -6.02 -16.87
C ASP A 561 -2.18 -7.43 -16.28
N ARG A 562 -1.28 -8.25 -16.82
CA ARG A 562 -1.08 -9.64 -16.44
C ARG A 562 0.38 -9.91 -16.15
N VAL A 563 0.68 -10.20 -14.90
CA VAL A 563 2.02 -10.59 -14.46
C VAL A 563 2.29 -12.05 -14.84
N PRO A 564 3.48 -12.39 -15.38
CA PRO A 564 3.84 -13.79 -15.64
C PRO A 564 3.79 -14.63 -14.36
N THR A 565 3.13 -15.78 -14.44
CA THR A 565 2.99 -16.72 -13.32
C THR A 565 3.97 -17.87 -13.37
N GLU A 566 4.61 -18.11 -14.52
CA GLU A 566 5.60 -19.17 -14.72
C GLU A 566 6.91 -18.57 -15.24
N TRP A 567 8.01 -18.98 -14.60
CA TRP A 567 9.35 -18.50 -14.89
C TRP A 567 10.27 -19.67 -15.16
N LEU A 568 11.02 -19.58 -16.24
CA LEU A 568 11.98 -20.57 -16.69
C LEU A 568 13.39 -20.11 -16.35
N ASP A 569 14.26 -21.04 -16.00
CA ASP A 569 15.70 -20.76 -15.85
C ASP A 569 16.24 -20.30 -17.21
N ALA A 570 16.96 -19.20 -17.24
CA ALA A 570 17.65 -18.77 -18.45
C ALA A 570 18.79 -19.76 -18.73
N ASP A 571 18.84 -20.32 -19.93
CA ASP A 571 19.79 -21.36 -20.33
C ASP A 571 21.25 -20.93 -20.09
N GLY A 572 21.89 -21.64 -19.17
CA GLY A 572 23.30 -21.45 -18.84
C GLY A 572 23.54 -20.63 -17.58
N SER A 573 24.16 -21.24 -16.62
CA SER A 573 24.47 -20.89 -15.24
C SER A 573 24.93 -19.46 -14.90
N ARG A 574 24.90 -18.50 -15.83
CA ARG A 574 25.29 -17.09 -15.68
C ARG A 574 24.52 -16.12 -16.59
N ALA A 575 23.47 -16.59 -17.29
CA ALA A 575 22.65 -15.67 -18.06
C ALA A 575 21.95 -14.67 -17.13
N GLN A 576 21.86 -13.44 -17.55
CA GLN A 576 21.17 -12.35 -16.84
C GLN A 576 20.13 -11.76 -17.79
N PRO A 577 18.89 -11.57 -17.35
CA PRO A 577 18.31 -11.93 -16.04
C PRO A 577 18.22 -13.45 -15.81
N LEU A 578 18.22 -13.88 -14.55
CA LEU A 578 18.26 -15.30 -14.19
C LEU A 578 17.01 -16.08 -14.61
N TRP A 579 15.89 -15.44 -14.62
CA TRP A 579 14.60 -16.02 -14.93
C TRP A 579 13.97 -15.33 -16.13
N GLN A 580 13.43 -16.11 -17.04
CA GLN A 580 12.66 -15.61 -18.18
C GLN A 580 11.19 -16.01 -18.04
N PRO A 581 10.24 -15.12 -18.35
CA PRO A 581 8.83 -15.46 -18.28
C PRO A 581 8.50 -16.45 -19.41
N LYS A 582 7.74 -17.50 -19.10
CA LYS A 582 7.23 -18.44 -20.11
C LYS A 582 6.29 -17.73 -21.12
N ALA A 583 5.49 -16.79 -20.64
CA ALA A 583 4.71 -15.87 -21.45
C ALA A 583 5.19 -14.44 -21.17
N ALA A 584 5.56 -13.72 -22.21
CA ALA A 584 6.12 -12.38 -22.06
C ALA A 584 5.13 -11.43 -21.34
N ALA A 585 5.65 -10.63 -20.41
CA ALA A 585 4.91 -9.51 -19.84
C ALA A 585 4.69 -8.44 -20.93
N VAL A 586 3.45 -7.96 -21.04
CA VAL A 586 3.09 -6.91 -22.00
C VAL A 586 3.03 -5.59 -21.25
N TRP A 587 4.01 -4.74 -21.49
CA TRP A 587 4.10 -3.41 -20.89
C TRP A 587 3.52 -2.36 -21.83
N GLN A 588 2.73 -1.44 -21.28
CA GLN A 588 2.05 -0.37 -22.05
C GLN A 588 2.06 0.94 -21.26
N VAL A 589 2.10 2.07 -21.98
CA VAL A 589 1.81 3.36 -21.36
C VAL A 589 0.33 3.41 -21.01
N ARG A 590 0.02 3.51 -19.73
CA ARG A 590 -1.35 3.60 -19.20
C ARG A 590 -1.76 5.04 -18.91
N ASP A 591 -0.78 5.89 -18.61
CA ASP A 591 -0.95 7.33 -18.49
C ASP A 591 0.32 8.04 -18.94
N GLN A 592 0.15 9.20 -19.55
CA GLN A 592 1.24 10.06 -20.02
C GLN A 592 0.87 11.51 -19.75
N LEU A 593 1.83 12.28 -19.25
CA LEU A 593 1.67 13.72 -19.10
C LEU A 593 3.01 14.43 -19.30
N THR A 594 2.90 15.70 -19.65
CA THR A 594 4.02 16.63 -19.71
C THR A 594 3.71 17.79 -18.77
N VAL A 595 4.70 18.20 -17.99
CA VAL A 595 4.60 19.31 -17.05
C VAL A 595 5.65 20.34 -17.42
N ALA A 596 5.20 21.51 -17.83
CA ALA A 596 6.09 22.63 -18.12
C ALA A 596 6.49 23.37 -16.84
N PRO A 597 7.70 23.95 -16.77
CA PRO A 597 8.03 24.83 -15.65
C PRO A 597 7.07 26.04 -15.62
N HIS A 598 6.62 26.42 -14.43
CA HIS A 598 5.91 27.68 -14.26
C HIS A 598 6.87 28.85 -14.52
N PRO A 599 6.42 29.90 -15.20
CA PRO A 599 7.21 31.12 -15.27
C PRO A 599 7.44 31.66 -13.84
N PRO A 600 8.61 32.27 -13.56
CA PRO A 600 8.88 32.84 -12.26
C PRO A 600 7.76 33.80 -11.87
N SER A 601 7.23 33.67 -10.66
CA SER A 601 6.18 34.56 -10.15
C SER A 601 6.72 36.00 -10.14
N LEU A 602 6.05 36.92 -10.83
CA LEU A 602 6.41 38.34 -10.79
C LEU A 602 6.39 38.83 -9.34
N PRO A 603 7.38 39.63 -8.91
CA PRO A 603 7.42 40.13 -7.56
C PRO A 603 6.11 40.89 -7.28
N ALA A 604 5.47 40.60 -6.15
CA ALA A 604 4.30 41.31 -5.68
C ALA A 604 4.65 42.79 -5.48
N GLY A 605 4.39 43.64 -6.47
CA GLY A 605 4.74 45.05 -6.45
C GLY A 605 4.85 45.74 -7.80
N ALA A 606 4.70 45.03 -8.91
CA ALA A 606 4.75 45.62 -10.26
C ALA A 606 3.36 46.01 -10.80
N HIS A 607 2.46 46.47 -9.97
CA HIS A 607 1.27 47.19 -10.44
C HIS A 607 1.55 48.69 -10.27
N HIS A 608 1.93 49.31 -11.39
CA HIS A 608 1.93 50.75 -11.55
C HIS A 608 0.50 51.29 -11.70
#